data_a8cf2274df78ac768a3b13e157d63ed0
#
_entry.id   a8cf2274df78ac768a3b13e157d63ed0
#
_cell.length_a   1.000
_cell.length_b   1.000
_cell.length_c   1.000
_cell.angle_alpha   90.00
_cell.angle_beta   90.00
_cell.angle_gamma   90.00
#
_symmetry.space_group_name_H-M   'P 1'
#
loop_
_entity.id
_entity.type
_entity.pdbx_description
1 polymer ?
#
loop_
_entity_poly.entity_id
_entity_poly.type
_entity_poly.pdbx_seq_one_letter_code
_entity_poly.pdbx_strand_id
1 'polypeptide(L)'
;MGSKLRNTKALLPTIGLVLLLSLACVAQNSRVESTEALTDSAVSEAVRQSLEAKGYRLTLDDPKPACELWLRKGVPAQTKKEVDVVYPQLAESILVGVVHFPQTAADFRGQQVPAGFYTLRYALIPDDGNHLGVSPNRDFLLLIPAQSDPDPNATFKFQELVTMSAKTARTRHPSPLSLPPADKPSVGTVAKDDQDHWIFSAALTLASGEKLPFALIVKGTAQQ
;
A
#
# COMPACT_ATOMS: atom_id res chain seq x y z
N MET A 1 13.40 -87.11 -39.34
CA MET A 1 13.88 -86.65 -38.02
C MET A 1 14.03 -85.10 -38.09
N GLY A 2 13.03 -84.40 -37.63
CA GLY A 2 12.99 -82.94 -37.71
C GLY A 2 13.00 -82.33 -36.33
N SER A 3 13.99 -81.52 -36.05
CA SER A 3 14.10 -80.81 -34.80
C SER A 3 13.47 -79.40 -34.96
N LYS A 4 12.43 -79.11 -34.19
CA LYS A 4 11.78 -77.77 -34.10
C LYS A 4 12.57 -76.87 -33.17
N LEU A 5 13.14 -75.77 -33.70
CA LEU A 5 13.65 -74.67 -32.90
C LEU A 5 12.50 -73.82 -32.40
N ARG A 6 12.40 -73.67 -31.07
CA ARG A 6 11.47 -72.77 -30.40
C ARG A 6 12.13 -71.36 -30.24
N ASN A 7 11.60 -70.39 -30.95
CA ASN A 7 11.96 -68.98 -30.76
C ASN A 7 11.28 -68.44 -29.49
N THR A 8 12.03 -68.21 -28.45
CA THR A 8 11.59 -67.46 -27.27
C THR A 8 11.86 -65.97 -27.48
N LYS A 9 10.79 -65.21 -27.70
CA LYS A 9 10.87 -63.75 -27.72
C LYS A 9 10.93 -63.26 -26.28
N ALA A 10 12.04 -62.65 -25.92
CA ALA A 10 12.18 -61.93 -24.63
C ALA A 10 11.43 -60.57 -24.69
N LEU A 11 10.44 -60.41 -23.82
CA LEU A 11 9.78 -59.09 -23.56
C LEU A 11 10.70 -58.30 -22.64
N LEU A 12 11.21 -57.17 -23.08
CA LEU A 12 11.82 -56.16 -22.20
C LEU A 12 10.73 -55.31 -21.57
N PRO A 13 10.72 -55.11 -20.25
CA PRO A 13 9.81 -54.15 -19.61
C PRO A 13 10.32 -52.71 -19.81
N THR A 14 9.53 -51.90 -20.49
CA THR A 14 9.75 -50.46 -20.61
C THR A 14 9.42 -49.81 -19.26
N ILE A 15 10.44 -49.47 -18.48
CA ILE A 15 10.28 -48.69 -17.26
C ILE A 15 10.01 -47.23 -17.66
N GLY A 16 8.74 -46.83 -17.60
CA GLY A 16 8.35 -45.45 -17.80
C GLY A 16 8.76 -44.60 -16.57
N LEU A 17 9.78 -43.77 -16.78
CA LEU A 17 10.19 -42.76 -15.78
C LEU A 17 9.13 -41.66 -15.71
N VAL A 18 8.23 -41.72 -14.74
CA VAL A 18 7.27 -40.66 -14.44
C VAL A 18 8.01 -39.55 -13.68
N LEU A 19 8.37 -38.49 -14.40
CA LEU A 19 8.96 -37.28 -13.83
C LEU A 19 7.84 -36.48 -13.10
N LEU A 20 7.72 -36.65 -11.80
CA LEU A 20 6.86 -35.83 -10.96
C LEU A 20 7.50 -34.41 -10.87
N LEU A 21 7.04 -33.49 -11.73
CA LEU A 21 7.28 -32.04 -11.49
C LEU A 21 6.49 -31.62 -10.26
N SER A 22 7.15 -31.57 -9.11
CA SER A 22 6.65 -30.87 -7.95
C SER A 22 6.65 -29.37 -8.28
N LEU A 23 5.49 -28.80 -8.64
CA LEU A 23 5.27 -27.37 -8.57
C LEU A 23 5.45 -26.95 -7.10
N ALA A 24 6.61 -26.39 -6.79
CA ALA A 24 6.80 -25.66 -5.56
C ALA A 24 5.86 -24.45 -5.63
N CYS A 25 4.68 -24.54 -5.00
CA CYS A 25 3.83 -23.41 -4.73
C CYS A 25 4.65 -22.51 -3.79
N VAL A 26 5.26 -21.46 -4.33
CA VAL A 26 5.89 -20.42 -3.52
C VAL A 26 4.74 -19.75 -2.78
N ALA A 27 4.52 -20.17 -1.53
CA ALA A 27 3.58 -19.51 -0.65
C ALA A 27 4.01 -18.03 -0.57
N GLN A 28 3.16 -17.14 -1.06
CA GLN A 28 3.36 -15.71 -0.89
C GLN A 28 3.36 -15.42 0.62
N ASN A 29 4.53 -15.13 1.18
CA ASN A 29 4.73 -14.85 2.61
C ASN A 29 4.25 -13.45 3.02
N SER A 30 3.27 -12.89 2.30
CA SER A 30 2.70 -11.60 2.65
C SER A 30 1.91 -11.70 3.96
N ARG A 31 2.17 -10.78 4.88
CA ARG A 31 1.48 -10.71 6.16
C ARG A 31 1.41 -9.30 6.70
N VAL A 32 0.43 -9.08 7.55
CA VAL A 32 0.30 -7.87 8.36
C VAL A 32 0.43 -8.27 9.83
N GLU A 33 1.35 -7.63 10.53
CA GLU A 33 1.58 -7.83 11.94
C GLU A 33 1.28 -6.52 12.68
N SER A 34 0.72 -6.61 13.90
CA SER A 34 0.55 -5.43 14.74
C SER A 34 1.90 -4.95 15.25
N THR A 35 2.15 -3.64 15.21
CA THR A 35 3.31 -3.01 15.85
C THR A 35 2.89 -2.15 17.03
N GLU A 36 3.84 -1.81 17.89
CA GLU A 36 3.63 -0.91 19.03
C GLU A 36 3.38 0.53 18.56
N ALA A 37 3.05 1.41 19.51
CA ALA A 37 2.89 2.84 19.27
C ALA A 37 4.16 3.45 18.67
N LEU A 38 3.98 4.41 17.77
CA LEU A 38 5.10 5.13 17.18
C LEU A 38 5.76 6.05 18.23
N THR A 39 7.05 5.81 18.50
CA THR A 39 7.83 6.57 19.49
C THR A 39 9.01 7.34 18.90
N ASP A 40 9.32 7.12 17.61
CA ASP A 40 10.48 7.73 16.95
C ASP A 40 10.36 9.26 16.91
N SER A 41 11.44 9.94 17.29
CA SER A 41 11.52 11.40 17.36
C SER A 41 11.59 12.11 16.00
N ALA A 42 11.80 11.38 14.91
CA ALA A 42 11.67 11.90 13.55
C ALA A 42 10.24 12.37 13.22
N VAL A 43 9.25 11.89 13.99
CA VAL A 43 7.85 12.32 13.92
C VAL A 43 7.56 13.19 15.15
N SER A 44 6.92 14.35 14.95
CA SER A 44 6.59 15.26 16.05
C SER A 44 5.71 14.58 17.11
N GLU A 45 5.81 15.01 18.35
CA GLU A 45 5.00 14.48 19.43
C GLU A 45 3.51 14.68 19.17
N ALA A 46 3.11 15.84 18.66
CA ALA A 46 1.71 16.14 18.32
C ALA A 46 1.15 15.14 17.30
N VAL A 47 1.92 14.82 16.25
CA VAL A 47 1.54 13.81 15.26
C VAL A 47 1.46 12.43 15.91
N ARG A 48 2.48 11.99 16.67
CA ARG A 48 2.46 10.69 17.35
C ARG A 48 1.25 10.53 18.27
N GLN A 49 0.90 11.56 19.04
CA GLN A 49 -0.26 11.55 19.92
C GLN A 49 -1.59 11.49 19.18
N SER A 50 -1.63 11.88 17.90
CA SER A 50 -2.82 11.80 17.05
C SER A 50 -3.04 10.42 16.40
N LEU A 51 -2.08 9.50 16.51
CA LEU A 51 -2.14 8.17 15.89
C LEU A 51 -2.78 7.14 16.83
N GLU A 52 -3.27 6.05 16.25
CA GLU A 52 -3.67 4.86 17.00
C GLU A 52 -2.49 4.31 17.80
N ALA A 53 -2.78 3.67 18.95
CA ALA A 53 -1.76 3.12 19.84
C ALA A 53 -1.00 1.92 19.24
N LYS A 54 -1.51 1.34 18.17
CA LYS A 54 -0.90 0.24 17.42
C LYS A 54 -0.88 0.59 15.95
N GLY A 55 0.20 0.18 15.29
CA GLY A 55 0.35 0.26 13.85
C GLY A 55 0.31 -1.12 13.19
N TYR A 56 0.65 -1.13 11.93
CA TYR A 56 0.70 -2.30 11.06
C TYR A 56 2.10 -2.41 10.45
N ARG A 57 2.76 -3.56 10.62
CA ARG A 57 3.98 -3.90 9.90
C ARG A 57 3.63 -4.79 8.73
N LEU A 58 3.96 -4.37 7.52
CA LEU A 58 3.61 -5.06 6.29
C LEU A 58 4.85 -5.76 5.73
N THR A 59 4.76 -7.08 5.57
CA THR A 59 5.70 -7.90 4.79
C THR A 59 4.99 -8.31 3.52
N LEU A 60 5.63 -8.12 2.37
CA LEU A 60 5.03 -8.40 1.05
C LEU A 60 5.70 -9.63 0.42
N ASP A 61 6.25 -9.47 -0.75
CA ASP A 61 6.98 -10.51 -1.51
C ASP A 61 8.45 -10.72 -1.06
N ASP A 62 9.02 -9.75 -0.35
CA ASP A 62 10.33 -9.85 0.30
C ASP A 62 10.13 -10.24 1.78
N PRO A 63 10.95 -11.10 2.39
CA PRO A 63 10.87 -11.44 3.81
C PRO A 63 11.11 -10.25 4.76
N LYS A 64 11.72 -9.17 4.28
CA LYS A 64 11.90 -7.94 5.04
C LYS A 64 10.61 -7.12 5.05
N PRO A 65 10.32 -6.39 6.13
CA PRO A 65 9.20 -5.46 6.15
C PRO A 65 9.32 -4.42 5.03
N ALA A 66 8.24 -4.27 4.25
CA ALA A 66 8.15 -3.24 3.22
C ALA A 66 7.90 -1.86 3.82
N CYS A 67 6.99 -1.79 4.80
CA CYS A 67 6.71 -0.57 5.54
C CYS A 67 6.01 -0.87 6.88
N GLU A 68 5.96 0.15 7.73
CA GLU A 68 5.13 0.21 8.93
C GLU A 68 4.18 1.41 8.80
N LEU A 69 2.93 1.24 9.24
CA LEU A 69 1.87 2.22 9.04
C LEU A 69 1.10 2.44 10.34
N TRP A 70 0.92 3.69 10.75
CA TRP A 70 0.07 4.09 11.87
C TRP A 70 -1.02 5.02 11.37
N LEU A 71 -2.27 4.62 11.56
CA LEU A 71 -3.42 5.41 11.15
C LEU A 71 -3.77 6.46 12.22
N ARG A 72 -4.33 7.59 11.80
CA ARG A 72 -4.84 8.61 12.71
C ARG A 72 -6.08 8.11 13.44
N LYS A 73 -6.13 8.30 14.75
CA LYS A 73 -7.34 8.09 15.55
C LYS A 73 -8.28 9.29 15.42
N GLY A 74 -9.58 9.03 15.33
CA GLY A 74 -10.58 10.09 15.31
C GLY A 74 -10.42 11.06 14.14
N VAL A 75 -10.31 10.55 12.91
CA VAL A 75 -10.18 11.36 11.69
C VAL A 75 -11.40 12.28 11.57
N PRO A 76 -11.24 13.62 11.50
CA PRO A 76 -12.35 14.51 11.24
C PRO A 76 -12.99 14.24 9.89
N ALA A 77 -14.30 14.02 9.88
CA ALA A 77 -15.06 13.84 8.65
C ALA A 77 -15.58 15.19 8.14
N GLN A 78 -15.57 15.37 6.83
CA GLN A 78 -16.22 16.51 6.17
C GLN A 78 -17.68 16.20 5.84
N THR A 79 -18.49 17.25 5.74
CA THR A 79 -19.88 17.18 5.30
C THR A 79 -20.06 17.58 3.83
N LYS A 80 -19.04 18.22 3.25
CA LYS A 80 -19.04 18.60 1.84
C LYS A 80 -19.03 17.33 0.98
N LYS A 81 -19.92 17.26 0.01
CA LYS A 81 -19.94 16.17 -0.97
C LYS A 81 -19.02 16.54 -2.14
N GLU A 82 -17.93 15.82 -2.28
CA GLU A 82 -17.12 15.82 -3.49
C GLU A 82 -17.69 14.77 -4.47
N VAL A 83 -17.62 15.05 -5.76
CA VAL A 83 -18.02 14.12 -6.82
C VAL A 83 -16.81 13.36 -7.36
N ASP A 84 -17.05 12.14 -7.84
CA ASP A 84 -16.01 11.29 -8.44
C ASP A 84 -14.83 11.02 -7.50
N VAL A 85 -15.12 10.82 -6.20
CA VAL A 85 -14.16 10.45 -5.17
C VAL A 85 -14.56 9.17 -4.46
N VAL A 86 -13.57 8.42 -4.02
CA VAL A 86 -13.74 7.15 -3.31
C VAL A 86 -14.01 7.41 -1.81
N TYR A 87 -13.39 8.44 -1.24
CA TYR A 87 -13.45 8.77 0.18
C TYR A 87 -14.06 10.16 0.43
N PRO A 88 -15.36 10.38 0.13
CA PRO A 88 -15.99 11.69 0.25
C PRO A 88 -16.08 12.20 1.70
N GLN A 89 -15.83 11.35 2.69
CA GLN A 89 -15.77 11.72 4.11
C GLN A 89 -14.46 12.42 4.48
N LEU A 90 -13.39 12.29 3.68
CA LEU A 90 -12.10 12.88 3.95
C LEU A 90 -11.99 14.27 3.33
N ALA A 91 -11.64 15.28 4.12
CA ALA A 91 -11.31 16.59 3.61
C ALA A 91 -9.88 16.61 3.03
N GLU A 92 -9.68 17.37 1.94
CA GLU A 92 -8.32 17.60 1.45
C GLU A 92 -7.42 18.14 2.55
N SER A 93 -6.16 17.76 2.51
CA SER A 93 -5.14 18.12 3.50
C SER A 93 -5.23 17.38 4.84
N ILE A 94 -6.30 16.63 5.12
CA ILE A 94 -6.39 15.90 6.39
C ILE A 94 -5.23 14.91 6.55
N LEU A 95 -4.64 14.85 7.74
CA LEU A 95 -3.69 13.80 8.11
C LEU A 95 -4.45 12.47 8.27
N VAL A 96 -4.06 11.44 7.52
CA VAL A 96 -4.63 10.09 7.61
C VAL A 96 -3.75 9.17 8.44
N GLY A 97 -2.45 9.39 8.47
CA GLY A 97 -1.52 8.57 9.23
C GLY A 97 -0.06 8.92 8.98
N VAL A 98 0.80 8.00 9.41
CA VAL A 98 2.25 8.04 9.19
C VAL A 98 2.70 6.70 8.63
N VAL A 99 3.60 6.72 7.66
CA VAL A 99 4.29 5.54 7.14
C VAL A 99 5.79 5.65 7.42
N HIS A 100 6.38 4.52 7.78
CA HIS A 100 7.83 4.32 7.86
C HIS A 100 8.27 3.34 6.78
N PHE A 101 9.19 3.75 5.94
CA PHE A 101 9.88 2.87 5.01
C PHE A 101 11.26 2.53 5.60
N PRO A 102 11.54 1.28 5.99
CA PRO A 102 12.85 0.90 6.56
C PRO A 102 13.95 0.85 5.50
N GLN A 103 13.59 0.85 4.23
CA GLN A 103 14.48 0.88 3.06
C GLN A 103 13.85 1.75 1.97
N THR A 104 14.61 2.05 0.92
CA THR A 104 14.10 2.79 -0.24
C THR A 104 12.88 2.09 -0.82
N ALA A 105 11.80 2.83 -1.00
CA ALA A 105 10.55 2.40 -1.59
C ALA A 105 10.30 3.14 -2.93
N ALA A 106 9.14 2.92 -3.52
CA ALA A 106 8.65 3.71 -4.66
C ALA A 106 7.26 4.23 -4.35
N ASP A 107 6.96 5.43 -4.80
CA ASP A 107 5.59 5.96 -4.81
C ASP A 107 4.79 5.41 -6.01
N PHE A 108 3.51 5.76 -6.11
CA PHE A 108 2.64 5.26 -7.18
C PHE A 108 3.03 5.77 -8.58
N ARG A 109 3.89 6.79 -8.69
CA ARG A 109 4.49 7.27 -9.95
C ARG A 109 5.78 6.55 -10.30
N GLY A 110 6.27 5.64 -9.44
CA GLY A 110 7.56 4.97 -9.60
C GLY A 110 8.77 5.82 -9.18
N GLN A 111 8.56 6.99 -8.55
CA GLN A 111 9.66 7.80 -8.02
C GLN A 111 10.24 7.14 -6.76
N GLN A 112 11.56 7.19 -6.61
CA GLN A 112 12.22 6.65 -5.41
C GLN A 112 11.87 7.47 -4.18
N VAL A 113 11.42 6.79 -3.14
CA VAL A 113 11.15 7.33 -1.80
C VAL A 113 12.25 6.81 -0.87
N PRO A 114 13.13 7.67 -0.34
CA PRO A 114 14.16 7.25 0.60
C PRO A 114 13.59 6.57 1.85
N ALA A 115 14.39 5.75 2.52
CA ALA A 115 14.05 5.25 3.85
C ALA A 115 13.77 6.41 4.81
N GLY A 116 12.74 6.29 5.66
CA GLY A 116 12.36 7.32 6.63
C GLY A 116 10.89 7.35 6.97
N PHE A 117 10.49 8.36 7.73
CA PHE A 117 9.12 8.60 8.17
C PHE A 117 8.45 9.68 7.34
N TYR A 118 7.21 9.42 6.93
CA TYR A 118 6.40 10.32 6.12
C TYR A 118 4.99 10.42 6.71
N THR A 119 4.47 11.64 6.82
CA THR A 119 3.04 11.85 7.04
C THR A 119 2.27 11.57 5.75
N LEU A 120 1.04 11.13 5.91
CA LEU A 120 0.11 10.78 4.84
C LEU A 120 -1.03 11.78 4.84
N ARG A 121 -1.02 12.71 3.90
CA ARG A 121 -2.05 13.73 3.74
C ARG A 121 -2.98 13.39 2.56
N TYR A 122 -4.28 13.38 2.83
CA TYR A 122 -5.27 13.15 1.77
C TYR A 122 -5.31 14.31 0.79
N ALA A 123 -5.35 14.00 -0.48
CA ALA A 123 -5.48 14.97 -1.56
C ALA A 123 -6.27 14.39 -2.73
N LEU A 124 -6.79 15.27 -3.58
CA LEU A 124 -7.53 14.91 -4.78
C LEU A 124 -6.77 15.39 -6.01
N ILE A 125 -6.74 14.58 -7.06
CA ILE A 125 -6.29 15.03 -8.37
C ILE A 125 -7.21 16.17 -8.81
N PRO A 126 -6.68 17.35 -9.21
CA PRO A 126 -7.51 18.45 -9.69
C PRO A 126 -8.36 18.04 -10.89
N ASP A 127 -9.63 18.45 -10.87
CA ASP A 127 -10.54 18.29 -12.00
C ASP A 127 -10.40 19.48 -12.95
N ASP A 128 -9.24 19.60 -13.59
CA ASP A 128 -8.86 20.72 -14.48
C ASP A 128 -8.65 20.28 -15.92
N GLY A 129 -8.97 19.00 -16.24
CA GLY A 129 -8.78 18.41 -17.57
C GLY A 129 -7.34 18.04 -17.91
N ASN A 130 -6.34 18.44 -17.10
CA ASN A 130 -4.92 18.19 -17.39
C ASN A 130 -4.43 16.84 -16.83
N HIS A 131 -5.21 16.20 -15.95
CA HIS A 131 -4.80 15.01 -15.21
C HIS A 131 -5.64 13.77 -15.59
N LEU A 132 -6.32 13.78 -16.73
CA LEU A 132 -7.12 12.66 -17.20
C LEU A 132 -6.25 11.42 -17.43
N GLY A 133 -6.68 10.26 -16.89
CA GLY A 133 -6.00 8.97 -17.07
C GLY A 133 -4.74 8.75 -16.23
N VAL A 134 -4.36 9.69 -15.36
CA VAL A 134 -3.17 9.56 -14.49
C VAL A 134 -3.38 8.54 -13.36
N SER A 135 -4.63 8.32 -12.96
CA SER A 135 -5.03 7.36 -11.93
C SER A 135 -6.46 6.91 -12.19
N PRO A 136 -6.85 5.68 -11.79
CA PRO A 136 -8.23 5.19 -11.91
C PRO A 136 -9.24 6.02 -11.10
N ASN A 137 -8.80 6.73 -10.08
CA ASN A 137 -9.60 7.60 -9.21
C ASN A 137 -8.81 8.83 -8.81
N ARG A 138 -9.52 9.84 -8.30
CA ARG A 138 -8.92 11.13 -7.91
C ARG A 138 -8.25 11.08 -6.54
N ASP A 139 -8.54 10.07 -5.73
CA ASP A 139 -8.13 9.95 -4.35
C ASP A 139 -6.71 9.43 -4.20
N PHE A 140 -5.88 10.09 -3.41
CA PHE A 140 -4.54 9.63 -3.08
C PHE A 140 -4.04 10.21 -1.74
N LEU A 141 -2.99 9.63 -1.21
CA LEU A 141 -2.24 10.19 -0.09
C LEU A 141 -0.92 10.75 -0.60
N LEU A 142 -0.59 11.95 -0.17
CA LEU A 142 0.72 12.54 -0.40
C LEU A 142 1.67 12.17 0.74
N LEU A 143 2.82 11.61 0.37
CA LEU A 143 3.96 11.40 1.27
C LEU A 143 4.65 12.73 1.50
N ILE A 144 4.74 13.15 2.76
CA ILE A 144 5.45 14.37 3.17
C ILE A 144 6.49 13.97 4.23
N PRO A 145 7.77 14.37 4.09
CA PRO A 145 8.76 14.10 5.14
C PRO A 145 8.23 14.55 6.50
N ALA A 146 8.17 13.66 7.50
CA ALA A 146 7.47 13.90 8.77
C ALA A 146 8.01 15.13 9.52
N GLN A 147 9.29 15.45 9.37
CA GLN A 147 9.89 16.66 9.95
C GLN A 147 9.35 17.96 9.33
N SER A 148 8.80 17.91 8.11
CA SER A 148 8.20 19.06 7.42
C SER A 148 6.73 19.25 7.73
N ASP A 149 6.11 18.32 8.45
CA ASP A 149 4.67 18.30 8.76
C ASP A 149 4.42 17.94 10.23
N PRO A 150 4.76 18.85 11.16
CA PRO A 150 4.74 18.56 12.60
C PRO A 150 3.35 18.69 13.28
N ASP A 151 2.35 19.29 12.62
CA ASP A 151 1.03 19.53 13.20
C ASP A 151 -0.04 18.67 12.53
N PRO A 152 -0.65 17.70 13.24
CA PRO A 152 -1.69 16.83 12.67
C PRO A 152 -2.98 17.56 12.28
N ASN A 153 -3.19 18.76 12.78
CA ASN A 153 -4.39 19.57 12.53
C ASN A 153 -4.16 20.70 11.52
N ALA A 154 -2.92 20.89 11.07
CA ALA A 154 -2.63 21.87 10.02
C ALA A 154 -3.42 21.55 8.76
N THR A 155 -3.89 22.59 8.08
CA THR A 155 -4.54 22.52 6.78
C THR A 155 -3.70 23.28 5.75
N PHE A 156 -3.59 22.72 4.57
CA PHE A 156 -2.76 23.26 3.49
C PHE A 156 -3.58 23.38 2.21
N LYS A 157 -3.27 24.37 1.41
CA LYS A 157 -3.78 24.41 0.03
C LYS A 157 -3.13 23.31 -0.80
N PHE A 158 -3.81 22.86 -1.84
CA PHE A 158 -3.30 21.80 -2.73
C PHE A 158 -1.85 22.05 -3.18
N GLN A 159 -1.54 23.28 -3.64
CA GLN A 159 -0.20 23.62 -4.12
C GLN A 159 0.88 23.55 -3.01
N GLU A 160 0.50 23.84 -1.77
CA GLU A 160 1.41 23.70 -0.60
C GLU A 160 1.68 22.23 -0.32
N LEU A 161 0.65 21.37 -0.35
CA LEU A 161 0.80 19.92 -0.22
C LEU A 161 1.71 19.34 -1.31
N VAL A 162 1.51 19.75 -2.57
CA VAL A 162 2.35 19.34 -3.70
C VAL A 162 3.79 19.74 -3.47
N THR A 163 4.04 20.98 -3.03
CA THR A 163 5.39 21.50 -2.76
C THR A 163 6.06 20.75 -1.60
N MET A 164 5.32 20.43 -0.55
CA MET A 164 5.82 19.67 0.59
C MET A 164 6.15 18.23 0.18
N SER A 165 5.26 17.59 -0.56
CA SER A 165 5.41 16.21 -1.01
C SER A 165 6.53 16.04 -2.05
N ALA A 166 6.78 17.02 -2.89
CA ALA A 166 7.88 16.99 -3.87
C ALA A 166 9.27 16.84 -3.19
N LYS A 167 9.41 17.26 -1.93
CA LYS A 167 10.63 17.06 -1.14
C LYS A 167 10.93 15.60 -0.85
N THR A 168 9.92 14.72 -0.86
CA THR A 168 10.04 13.28 -0.58
C THR A 168 10.94 12.60 -1.60
N ALA A 169 10.60 12.67 -2.89
CA ALA A 169 11.41 12.09 -3.97
C ALA A 169 12.48 13.06 -4.50
N ARG A 170 12.57 14.29 -3.95
CA ARG A 170 13.50 15.35 -4.40
C ARG A 170 13.30 15.68 -5.88
N THR A 171 12.07 15.69 -6.35
CA THR A 171 11.68 16.00 -7.73
C THR A 171 10.80 17.25 -7.77
N ARG A 172 10.29 17.59 -8.95
CA ARG A 172 9.29 18.65 -9.13
C ARG A 172 7.85 18.14 -8.90
N HIS A 173 7.67 16.82 -8.82
CA HIS A 173 6.38 16.18 -8.69
C HIS A 173 6.16 15.68 -7.25
N PRO A 174 4.92 15.70 -6.77
CA PRO A 174 4.59 15.11 -5.48
C PRO A 174 4.80 13.59 -5.51
N SER A 175 4.90 12.97 -4.34
CA SER A 175 5.02 11.54 -4.15
C SER A 175 3.69 10.97 -3.64
N PRO A 176 2.80 10.46 -4.53
CA PRO A 176 1.52 9.93 -4.15
C PRO A 176 1.55 8.43 -3.85
N LEU A 177 0.62 7.99 -2.99
CA LEU A 177 0.15 6.61 -2.88
C LEU A 177 -1.33 6.58 -3.26
N SER A 178 -1.74 5.71 -4.16
CA SER A 178 -3.12 5.64 -4.65
C SER A 178 -4.06 4.98 -3.64
N LEU A 179 -5.30 5.44 -3.60
CA LEU A 179 -6.36 4.95 -2.73
C LEU A 179 -7.43 4.22 -3.55
N PRO A 180 -7.40 2.89 -3.66
CA PRO A 180 -8.49 2.14 -4.29
C PRO A 180 -9.73 2.09 -3.38
N PRO A 181 -10.91 1.77 -3.93
CA PRO A 181 -12.11 1.54 -3.13
C PRO A 181 -11.91 0.41 -2.11
N ALA A 182 -12.59 0.52 -0.97
CA ALA A 182 -12.67 -0.53 0.05
C ALA A 182 -14.15 -0.78 0.41
N ASP A 183 -14.60 -2.02 0.20
CA ASP A 183 -16.01 -2.37 0.41
C ASP A 183 -16.37 -2.56 1.88
N LYS A 184 -15.43 -3.03 2.69
CA LYS A 184 -15.68 -3.40 4.10
C LYS A 184 -14.53 -2.94 5.00
N PRO A 185 -14.84 -2.52 6.23
CA PRO A 185 -13.80 -2.28 7.23
C PRO A 185 -13.00 -3.56 7.48
N SER A 186 -11.68 -3.45 7.52
CA SER A 186 -10.74 -4.54 7.78
C SER A 186 -9.95 -4.28 9.06
N VAL A 187 -9.44 -5.34 9.66
CA VAL A 187 -8.55 -5.27 10.84
C VAL A 187 -7.07 -5.18 10.46
N GLY A 188 -6.78 -4.91 9.21
CA GLY A 188 -5.44 -4.88 8.64
C GLY A 188 -5.13 -6.16 7.86
N THR A 189 -5.25 -6.07 6.54
CA THR A 189 -4.89 -7.15 5.61
C THR A 189 -4.06 -6.58 4.47
N VAL A 190 -3.31 -7.44 3.81
CA VAL A 190 -2.59 -7.09 2.58
C VAL A 190 -2.84 -8.17 1.53
N ALA A 191 -3.15 -7.74 0.32
CA ALA A 191 -3.35 -8.62 -0.82
C ALA A 191 -2.75 -8.00 -2.08
N LYS A 192 -2.43 -8.86 -3.05
CA LYS A 192 -1.96 -8.44 -4.35
C LYS A 192 -3.10 -8.53 -5.35
N ASP A 193 -3.31 -7.48 -6.16
CA ASP A 193 -4.28 -7.50 -7.25
C ASP A 193 -3.69 -8.06 -8.55
N ASP A 194 -4.49 -8.11 -9.60
CA ASP A 194 -4.12 -8.57 -10.93
C ASP A 194 -3.23 -7.59 -11.73
N GLN A 195 -3.04 -6.39 -11.19
CA GLN A 195 -2.15 -5.35 -11.73
C GLN A 195 -0.80 -5.28 -11.00
N ASP A 196 -0.49 -6.29 -10.19
CA ASP A 196 0.71 -6.36 -9.36
C ASP A 196 0.78 -5.31 -8.24
N HIS A 197 -0.35 -4.67 -7.87
CA HIS A 197 -0.40 -3.77 -6.74
C HIS A 197 -0.58 -4.53 -5.43
N TRP A 198 0.20 -4.18 -4.41
CA TRP A 198 -0.02 -4.61 -3.04
C TRP A 198 -0.95 -3.60 -2.33
N ILE A 199 -2.14 -4.05 -2.00
CA ILE A 199 -3.18 -3.25 -1.38
C ILE A 199 -3.28 -3.61 0.10
N PHE A 200 -3.00 -2.63 0.95
CA PHE A 200 -3.29 -2.70 2.38
C PHE A 200 -4.73 -2.25 2.60
N SER A 201 -5.50 -3.03 3.37
CA SER A 201 -6.89 -2.71 3.72
C SER A 201 -7.06 -2.68 5.24
N ALA A 202 -7.73 -1.64 5.73
CA ALA A 202 -7.99 -1.42 7.15
C ALA A 202 -9.31 -0.66 7.35
N ALA A 203 -9.50 -0.12 8.55
CA ALA A 203 -10.57 0.84 8.85
C ALA A 203 -9.98 2.10 9.46
N LEU A 204 -10.33 3.27 8.92
CA LEU A 204 -10.11 4.55 9.59
C LEU A 204 -11.19 4.76 10.64
N THR A 205 -10.81 5.15 11.84
CA THR A 205 -11.75 5.56 12.87
C THR A 205 -12.04 7.05 12.70
N LEU A 206 -13.26 7.40 12.33
CA LEU A 206 -13.70 8.80 12.26
C LEU A 206 -13.91 9.37 13.66
N ALA A 207 -13.93 10.70 13.77
CA ALA A 207 -14.19 11.40 15.05
C ALA A 207 -15.55 11.05 15.65
N SER A 208 -16.52 10.62 14.82
CA SER A 208 -17.83 10.10 15.25
C SER A 208 -17.75 8.72 15.91
N GLY A 209 -16.63 8.01 15.79
CA GLY A 209 -16.47 6.59 16.15
C GLY A 209 -16.82 5.62 15.03
N GLU A 210 -17.35 6.10 13.91
CA GLU A 210 -17.63 5.27 12.73
C GLU A 210 -16.34 4.70 12.14
N LYS A 211 -16.42 3.46 11.62
CA LYS A 211 -15.32 2.78 10.94
C LYS A 211 -15.50 2.93 9.42
N LEU A 212 -14.70 3.81 8.83
CA LEU A 212 -14.64 4.01 7.39
C LEU A 212 -13.75 2.91 6.76
N PRO A 213 -14.27 2.07 5.84
CA PRO A 213 -13.43 1.17 5.05
C PRO A 213 -12.33 1.96 4.34
N PHE A 214 -11.10 1.44 4.37
CA PHE A 214 -9.94 2.15 3.84
C PHE A 214 -8.98 1.20 3.15
N ALA A 215 -8.53 1.54 1.95
CA ALA A 215 -7.51 0.81 1.22
C ALA A 215 -6.45 1.74 0.65
N LEU A 216 -5.21 1.24 0.60
CA LEU A 216 -4.03 1.98 0.17
C LEU A 216 -3.12 1.06 -0.64
N ILE A 217 -2.72 1.48 -1.84
CA ILE A 217 -1.66 0.80 -2.58
C ILE A 217 -0.32 1.18 -1.93
N VAL A 218 0.29 0.20 -1.25
CA VAL A 218 1.56 0.39 -0.52
C VAL A 218 2.78 0.02 -1.35
N LYS A 219 2.59 -0.73 -2.43
CA LYS A 219 3.60 -1.05 -3.46
C LYS A 219 2.90 -1.32 -4.78
N GLY A 220 3.34 -0.66 -5.82
CA GLY A 220 2.79 -0.71 -7.17
C GLY A 220 2.91 0.64 -7.85
N THR A 221 2.78 0.67 -9.15
CA THR A 221 2.89 1.90 -9.96
C THR A 221 1.72 2.03 -10.91
N ALA A 222 1.37 3.27 -11.28
CA ALA A 222 0.40 3.52 -12.32
C ALA A 222 0.82 2.80 -13.62
N GLN A 223 -0.13 2.18 -14.30
CA GLN A 223 0.09 1.65 -15.64
C GLN A 223 0.31 2.82 -16.61
N GLN A 224 1.35 2.74 -17.43
CA GLN A 224 1.67 3.72 -18.47
C GLN A 224 0.90 3.41 -19.76
#